data_07c73a582095f260c6fc292eed54c47d
#
_entry.id   07c73a582095f260c6fc292eed54c47d
#
_cell.length_a   1.000
_cell.length_b   1.000
_cell.length_c   1.000
_cell.angle_alpha   90.00
_cell.angle_beta   90.00
_cell.angle_gamma   90.00
#
_symmetry.space_group_name_H-M   'P 1'
#
loop_
_entity.id
_entity.type
_entity.pdbx_description
1 polymer ?
#
loop_
_entity_poly.entity_id
_entity_poly.type
_entity_poly.pdbx_seq_one_letter_code
_entity_poly.pdbx_strand_id
1 'polypeptide(L)'
;MAANVSNDNNQLLHTCFHLPDPFFQQVQHRYQSNLITGVINAIFAPFSATANSLVFLAILLSASLRSAPSCLLIACLALSDFLVSVIVQPSYVAYRFNENLHGYVNCAVRVLYANGFYVCYGVSFMTLSAISFERYLALRLHLRYEGLVTVRRILLVAMLIWFLNIALTSLQ
;
A
#
# COMPACT_ATOMS: atom_id res chain seq x y z
N MET A 1 37.86 26.56 20.02
CA MET A 1 36.62 26.95 19.32
C MET A 1 36.64 26.46 17.88
N ALA A 2 36.98 25.17 17.63
CA ALA A 2 37.09 24.64 16.25
C ALA A 2 36.55 23.20 16.08
N ALA A 3 35.66 22.74 16.97
CA ALA A 3 35.17 21.36 16.98
C ALA A 3 33.70 21.18 16.55
N ASN A 4 33.01 22.23 16.14
CA ASN A 4 31.54 22.14 15.84
C ASN A 4 31.14 22.29 14.35
N VAL A 5 32.10 22.53 13.43
CA VAL A 5 31.76 22.75 12.01
C VAL A 5 31.77 21.47 11.19
N SER A 6 32.43 20.41 11.65
CA SER A 6 32.49 19.13 10.90
C SER A 6 31.29 18.21 11.11
N ASN A 7 30.43 18.45 12.12
CA ASN A 7 29.28 17.60 12.43
C ASN A 7 28.03 17.99 11.63
N ASP A 8 27.90 19.26 11.22
CA ASP A 8 26.74 19.72 10.44
C ASP A 8 26.76 19.25 8.98
N ASN A 9 27.94 19.06 8.40
CA ASN A 9 28.06 18.61 7.02
C ASN A 9 27.73 17.12 6.84
N ASN A 10 27.81 16.31 7.90
CA ASN A 10 27.39 14.90 7.85
C ASN A 10 25.89 14.71 8.08
N GLN A 11 25.19 15.65 8.69
CA GLN A 11 23.74 15.56 8.86
C GLN A 11 22.98 15.95 7.59
N LEU A 12 23.54 16.79 6.73
CA LEU A 12 22.94 17.20 5.45
C LEU A 12 22.95 16.10 4.36
N LEU A 13 23.72 15.00 4.56
CA LEU A 13 23.84 13.91 3.61
C LEU A 13 22.77 12.81 3.75
N HIS A 14 21.87 12.91 4.74
CA HIS A 14 20.90 11.86 5.07
C HIS A 14 19.43 12.26 4.85
N THR A 15 19.13 13.41 4.26
CA THR A 15 17.77 13.77 3.88
C THR A 15 17.32 12.90 2.70
N CYS A 16 16.40 12.01 3.00
CA CYS A 16 15.88 11.06 2.03
C CYS A 16 14.72 11.70 1.28
N PHE A 17 15.01 12.34 0.15
CA PHE A 17 14.00 12.97 -0.70
C PHE A 17 13.17 14.01 0.08
N HIS A 18 11.85 13.88 0.17
CA HIS A 18 10.97 14.76 0.96
C HIS A 18 10.63 14.21 2.35
N LEU A 19 11.20 13.07 2.73
CA LEU A 19 10.91 12.43 4.00
C LEU A 19 11.82 13.00 5.11
N PRO A 20 11.27 13.56 6.21
CA PRO A 20 12.06 14.04 7.32
C PRO A 20 12.86 12.91 7.95
N ASP A 21 14.07 13.20 8.45
CA ASP A 21 14.88 12.19 9.09
C ASP A 21 14.16 11.59 10.31
N PRO A 22 14.18 10.25 10.46
CA PRO A 22 13.57 9.63 11.61
C PRO A 22 14.38 9.97 12.87
N PHE A 23 13.72 10.55 13.87
CA PHE A 23 14.31 10.72 15.19
C PHE A 23 14.47 9.34 15.86
N PHE A 24 15.65 8.78 15.80
CA PHE A 24 16.00 7.52 16.48
C PHE A 24 16.27 7.78 17.97
N GLN A 25 15.23 7.95 18.77
CA GLN A 25 15.38 7.80 20.20
C GLN A 25 15.41 6.30 20.53
N GLN A 26 16.56 5.81 20.96
CA GLN A 26 16.74 4.43 21.45
C GLN A 26 16.00 4.25 22.79
N VAL A 27 14.71 4.04 22.74
CA VAL A 27 13.91 3.65 23.88
C VAL A 27 13.70 2.13 23.79
N GLN A 28 14.06 1.39 24.86
CA GLN A 28 13.89 -0.07 24.95
C GLN A 28 12.51 -0.55 24.48
N HIS A 29 11.47 0.20 24.78
CA HIS A 29 10.10 -0.10 24.37
C HIS A 29 9.92 -0.06 22.83
N ARG A 30 10.66 0.79 22.14
CA ARG A 30 10.59 0.92 20.67
C ARG A 30 11.23 -0.28 19.96
N TYR A 31 12.35 -0.78 20.50
CA TYR A 31 13.00 -1.98 19.98
C TYR A 31 12.06 -3.20 19.99
N GLN A 32 11.41 -3.45 21.12
CA GLN A 32 10.46 -4.57 21.26
C GLN A 32 9.26 -4.41 20.32
N SER A 33 8.67 -3.22 20.24
CA SER A 33 7.56 -2.94 19.34
C SER A 33 7.94 -3.14 17.88
N ASN A 34 9.10 -2.67 17.45
CA ASN A 34 9.58 -2.86 16.08
C ASN A 34 9.83 -4.33 15.75
N LEU A 35 10.39 -5.09 16.69
CA LEU A 35 10.62 -6.51 16.51
C LEU A 35 9.30 -7.27 16.37
N ILE A 36 8.36 -7.06 17.28
CA ILE A 36 7.06 -7.74 17.26
C ILE A 36 6.30 -7.42 15.97
N THR A 37 6.19 -6.15 15.61
CA THR A 37 5.47 -5.75 14.39
C THR A 37 6.17 -6.24 13.12
N GLY A 38 7.51 -6.24 13.10
CA GLY A 38 8.30 -6.78 12.00
C GLY A 38 8.08 -8.28 11.80
N VAL A 39 8.13 -9.07 12.89
CA VAL A 39 7.91 -10.52 12.84
C VAL A 39 6.48 -10.85 12.42
N ILE A 40 5.47 -10.16 12.96
CA ILE A 40 4.07 -10.35 12.58
C ILE A 40 3.89 -10.10 11.07
N ASN A 41 4.41 -8.98 10.56
CA ASN A 41 4.31 -8.67 9.13
C ASN A 41 5.07 -9.69 8.26
N ALA A 42 6.24 -10.15 8.68
CA ALA A 42 7.02 -11.17 7.95
C ALA A 42 6.26 -12.50 7.83
N ILE A 43 5.51 -12.89 8.87
CA ILE A 43 4.70 -14.12 8.85
C ILE A 43 3.45 -13.94 7.98
N PHE A 44 2.73 -12.83 8.11
CA PHE A 44 1.48 -12.62 7.40
C PHE A 44 1.64 -12.26 5.92
N ALA A 45 2.77 -11.66 5.51
CA ALA A 45 3.02 -11.27 4.12
C ALA A 45 2.83 -12.41 3.11
N PRO A 46 3.44 -13.62 3.27
CA PRO A 46 3.26 -14.70 2.31
C PRO A 46 1.84 -15.26 2.27
N PHE A 47 1.14 -15.29 3.40
CA PHE A 47 -0.27 -15.72 3.43
C PHE A 47 -1.17 -14.74 2.70
N SER A 48 -1.00 -13.45 2.94
CA SER A 48 -1.74 -12.40 2.26
C SER A 48 -1.42 -12.38 0.76
N ALA A 49 -0.15 -12.51 0.38
CA ALA A 49 0.25 -12.58 -1.03
C ALA A 49 -0.40 -13.76 -1.75
N THR A 50 -0.37 -14.95 -1.17
CA THR A 50 -1.00 -16.13 -1.76
C THR A 50 -2.52 -16.01 -1.86
N ALA A 51 -3.20 -15.58 -0.80
CA ALA A 51 -4.65 -15.44 -0.79
C ALA A 51 -5.12 -14.42 -1.85
N ASN A 52 -4.52 -13.25 -1.90
CA ASN A 52 -4.91 -12.19 -2.83
C ASN A 52 -4.54 -12.54 -4.28
N SER A 53 -3.40 -13.22 -4.53
CA SER A 53 -3.07 -13.70 -5.86
C SER A 53 -4.06 -14.74 -6.37
N LEU A 54 -4.52 -15.66 -5.51
CA LEU A 54 -5.54 -16.66 -5.88
C LEU A 54 -6.87 -15.99 -6.26
N VAL A 55 -7.33 -15.02 -5.46
CA VAL A 55 -8.57 -14.26 -5.76
C VAL A 55 -8.43 -13.52 -7.09
N PHE A 56 -7.32 -12.81 -7.29
CA PHE A 56 -7.05 -12.07 -8.51
C PHE A 56 -7.01 -12.97 -9.73
N LEU A 57 -6.27 -14.08 -9.69
CA LEU A 57 -6.17 -15.06 -10.77
C LEU A 57 -7.51 -15.74 -11.04
N ALA A 58 -8.27 -16.12 -10.02
CA ALA A 58 -9.60 -16.73 -10.20
C ALA A 58 -10.54 -15.83 -11.00
N ILE A 59 -10.53 -14.52 -10.72
CA ILE A 59 -11.36 -13.55 -11.46
C ILE A 59 -10.84 -13.37 -12.88
N LEU A 60 -9.53 -13.30 -13.10
CA LEU A 60 -8.96 -13.12 -14.44
C LEU A 60 -9.18 -14.34 -15.35
N LEU A 61 -9.07 -15.54 -14.80
CA LEU A 61 -9.19 -16.78 -15.57
C LEU A 61 -10.65 -17.15 -15.88
N SER A 62 -11.62 -16.72 -15.06
CA SER A 62 -13.02 -17.00 -15.26
C SER A 62 -13.72 -15.90 -16.08
N ALA A 63 -14.16 -16.24 -17.28
CA ALA A 63 -14.92 -15.30 -18.13
C ALA A 63 -16.23 -14.83 -17.48
N SER A 64 -16.89 -15.71 -16.71
CA SER A 64 -18.13 -15.39 -15.99
C SER A 64 -17.89 -14.36 -14.88
N LEU A 65 -16.84 -14.53 -14.08
CA LEU A 65 -16.51 -13.57 -13.02
C LEU A 65 -16.04 -12.23 -13.59
N ARG A 66 -15.28 -12.25 -14.67
CA ARG A 66 -14.79 -11.05 -15.33
C ARG A 66 -15.90 -10.23 -15.99
N SER A 67 -17.02 -10.84 -16.37
CA SER A 67 -18.18 -10.14 -16.91
C SER A 67 -19.03 -9.45 -15.82
N ALA A 68 -18.86 -9.81 -14.56
CA ALA A 68 -19.56 -9.19 -13.44
C ALA A 68 -18.83 -7.91 -12.95
N PRO A 69 -19.50 -6.74 -12.98
CA PRO A 69 -18.86 -5.47 -12.58
C PRO A 69 -18.29 -5.49 -11.17
N SER A 70 -19.01 -6.07 -10.20
CA SER A 70 -18.56 -6.18 -8.81
C SER A 70 -17.28 -6.97 -8.66
N CYS A 71 -17.12 -8.06 -9.44
CA CYS A 71 -15.92 -8.90 -9.36
C CYS A 71 -14.66 -8.15 -9.82
N LEU A 72 -14.78 -7.20 -10.73
CA LEU A 72 -13.65 -6.37 -11.16
C LEU A 72 -13.14 -5.43 -10.08
N LEU A 73 -14.03 -4.88 -9.24
CA LEU A 73 -13.61 -4.10 -8.08
C LEU A 73 -12.90 -4.97 -7.03
N ILE A 74 -13.40 -6.20 -6.83
CA ILE A 74 -12.73 -7.18 -5.95
C ILE A 74 -11.36 -7.56 -6.51
N ALA A 75 -11.22 -7.71 -7.83
CA ALA A 75 -9.91 -7.95 -8.45
C ALA A 75 -8.95 -6.77 -8.26
N CYS A 76 -9.45 -5.54 -8.38
CA CYS A 76 -8.67 -4.33 -8.12
C CYS A 76 -8.19 -4.27 -6.66
N LEU A 77 -9.05 -4.61 -5.70
CA LEU A 77 -8.70 -4.70 -4.28
C LEU A 77 -7.65 -5.80 -4.04
N ALA A 78 -7.88 -7.00 -4.58
CA ALA A 78 -6.94 -8.11 -4.44
C ALA A 78 -5.56 -7.80 -5.05
N LEU A 79 -5.52 -7.05 -6.16
CA LEU A 79 -4.26 -6.58 -6.75
C LEU A 79 -3.53 -5.61 -5.82
N SER A 80 -4.20 -4.62 -5.25
CA SER A 80 -3.57 -3.68 -4.31
C SER A 80 -3.05 -4.40 -3.07
N ASP A 81 -3.81 -5.35 -2.50
CA ASP A 81 -3.42 -6.10 -1.32
C ASP A 81 -2.27 -7.09 -1.61
N PHE A 82 -2.21 -7.65 -2.82
CA PHE A 82 -1.07 -8.43 -3.30
C PHE A 82 0.20 -7.55 -3.36
N LEU A 83 0.12 -6.35 -3.93
CA LEU A 83 1.25 -5.41 -3.99
C LEU A 83 1.71 -4.98 -2.60
N VAL A 84 0.79 -4.74 -1.66
CA VAL A 84 1.12 -4.51 -0.25
C VAL A 84 1.94 -5.66 0.30
N SER A 85 1.50 -6.88 0.07
CA SER A 85 2.13 -8.08 0.64
C SER A 85 3.53 -8.37 0.06
N VAL A 86 3.74 -8.07 -1.23
CA VAL A 86 5.01 -8.38 -1.92
C VAL A 86 6.01 -7.22 -1.87
N ILE A 87 5.55 -5.98 -1.79
CA ILE A 87 6.41 -4.79 -1.83
C ILE A 87 6.44 -4.07 -0.49
N VAL A 88 5.27 -3.66 0.01
CA VAL A 88 5.17 -2.77 1.18
C VAL A 88 5.56 -3.49 2.47
N GLN A 89 5.00 -4.67 2.71
CA GLN A 89 5.31 -5.44 3.93
C GLN A 89 6.77 -5.86 4.03
N PRO A 90 7.43 -6.41 2.99
CA PRO A 90 8.86 -6.70 3.06
C PRO A 90 9.72 -5.45 3.24
N SER A 91 9.37 -4.34 2.59
CA SER A 91 10.05 -3.07 2.78
C SER A 91 9.89 -2.53 4.21
N TYR A 92 8.71 -2.69 4.80
CA TYR A 92 8.45 -2.35 6.21
C TYR A 92 9.29 -3.21 7.16
N VAL A 93 9.33 -4.52 6.94
CA VAL A 93 10.15 -5.45 7.72
C VAL A 93 11.62 -5.05 7.64
N ALA A 94 12.15 -4.83 6.43
CA ALA A 94 13.52 -4.37 6.22
C ALA A 94 13.79 -3.03 6.92
N TYR A 95 12.85 -2.08 6.84
CA TYR A 95 12.92 -0.81 7.53
C TYR A 95 13.06 -1.00 9.05
N ARG A 96 12.20 -1.81 9.68
CA ARG A 96 12.20 -2.03 11.13
C ARG A 96 13.43 -2.79 11.62
N PHE A 97 13.89 -3.79 10.88
CA PHE A 97 15.12 -4.52 11.23
C PHE A 97 16.35 -3.65 11.11
N ASN A 98 16.49 -2.87 10.02
CA ASN A 98 17.62 -1.95 9.87
C ASN A 98 17.64 -0.85 10.93
N GLU A 99 16.46 -0.32 11.31
CA GLU A 99 16.33 0.63 12.41
C GLU A 99 16.87 0.04 13.73
N ASN A 100 16.51 -1.22 14.03
CA ASN A 100 16.91 -1.88 15.26
C ASN A 100 18.40 -2.29 15.29
N LEU A 101 18.96 -2.76 14.17
CA LEU A 101 20.31 -3.32 14.12
C LEU A 101 21.39 -2.26 13.88
N HIS A 102 21.11 -1.29 13.02
CA HIS A 102 22.13 -0.37 12.51
C HIS A 102 21.88 1.10 12.91
N GLY A 103 20.67 1.43 13.43
CA GLY A 103 20.26 2.82 13.62
C GLY A 103 20.22 3.65 12.34
N TYR A 104 20.30 2.99 11.18
CA TYR A 104 20.33 3.59 9.85
C TYR A 104 19.40 2.83 8.92
N VAL A 105 18.68 3.54 8.08
CA VAL A 105 17.77 2.95 7.10
C VAL A 105 18.12 3.45 5.70
N ASN A 106 18.27 2.52 4.77
CA ASN A 106 18.50 2.83 3.37
C ASN A 106 17.32 3.67 2.81
N CYS A 107 17.67 4.78 2.15
CA CYS A 107 16.71 5.71 1.58
C CYS A 107 15.71 5.03 0.62
N ALA A 108 16.18 4.13 -0.24
CA ALA A 108 15.32 3.41 -1.17
C ALA A 108 14.25 2.57 -0.46
N VAL A 109 14.60 1.85 0.61
CA VAL A 109 13.66 1.05 1.41
C VAL A 109 12.61 1.94 2.07
N ARG A 110 13.03 3.10 2.58
CA ARG A 110 12.15 4.06 3.24
C ARG A 110 11.14 4.69 2.27
N VAL A 111 11.63 5.14 1.11
CA VAL A 111 10.78 5.72 0.05
C VAL A 111 9.80 4.67 -0.47
N LEU A 112 10.28 3.45 -0.73
CA LEU A 112 9.46 2.35 -1.23
C LEU A 112 8.35 1.97 -0.23
N TYR A 113 8.69 1.89 1.06
CA TYR A 113 7.70 1.63 2.11
C TYR A 113 6.69 2.77 2.21
N ALA A 114 7.13 4.02 2.35
CA ALA A 114 6.25 5.16 2.58
C ALA A 114 5.30 5.38 1.39
N ASN A 115 5.83 5.52 0.18
CA ASN A 115 5.02 5.77 -1.00
C ASN A 115 4.13 4.57 -1.35
N GLY A 116 4.67 3.36 -1.26
CA GLY A 116 3.91 2.13 -1.49
C GLY A 116 2.75 2.00 -0.51
N PHE A 117 2.97 2.32 0.77
CA PHE A 117 1.92 2.32 1.79
C PHE A 117 0.79 3.32 1.44
N TYR A 118 1.12 4.58 1.16
CA TYR A 118 0.11 5.60 0.88
C TYR A 118 -0.69 5.30 -0.39
N VAL A 119 -0.02 4.89 -1.48
CA VAL A 119 -0.70 4.53 -2.73
C VAL A 119 -1.64 3.35 -2.52
N CYS A 120 -1.14 2.24 -1.97
CA CYS A 120 -1.94 1.02 -1.83
C CYS A 120 -3.06 1.20 -0.81
N TYR A 121 -2.81 1.88 0.31
CA TYR A 121 -3.84 2.19 1.30
C TYR A 121 -4.98 3.03 0.70
N GLY A 122 -4.62 4.10 -0.03
CA GLY A 122 -5.60 4.95 -0.72
C GLY A 122 -6.41 4.18 -1.77
N VAL A 123 -5.74 3.33 -2.57
CA VAL A 123 -6.42 2.48 -3.56
C VAL A 123 -7.38 1.50 -2.89
N SER A 124 -6.95 0.79 -1.84
CA SER A 124 -7.80 -0.16 -1.11
C SER A 124 -9.01 0.54 -0.48
N PHE A 125 -8.80 1.69 0.17
CA PHE A 125 -9.88 2.47 0.79
C PHE A 125 -10.91 2.96 -0.24
N MET A 126 -10.46 3.55 -1.34
CA MET A 126 -11.35 4.03 -2.40
C MET A 126 -12.07 2.88 -3.11
N THR A 127 -11.39 1.74 -3.31
CA THR A 127 -12.01 0.56 -3.93
C THR A 127 -13.08 -0.05 -3.03
N LEU A 128 -12.85 -0.15 -1.72
CA LEU A 128 -13.89 -0.58 -0.76
C LEU A 128 -15.10 0.35 -0.76
N SER A 129 -14.86 1.67 -0.83
CA SER A 129 -15.93 2.67 -0.95
C SER A 129 -16.72 2.49 -2.24
N ALA A 130 -16.03 2.22 -3.37
CA ALA A 130 -16.66 1.96 -4.65
C ALA A 130 -17.49 0.66 -4.64
N ILE A 131 -17.00 -0.42 -3.99
CA ILE A 131 -17.74 -1.67 -3.81
C ILE A 131 -19.01 -1.42 -3.00
N SER A 132 -18.90 -0.67 -1.90
CA SER A 132 -20.05 -0.34 -1.04
C SER A 132 -21.10 0.47 -1.81
N PHE A 133 -20.66 1.43 -2.60
CA PHE A 133 -21.54 2.25 -3.44
C PHE A 133 -22.20 1.43 -4.55
N GLU A 134 -21.45 0.55 -5.21
CA GLU A 134 -21.97 -0.38 -6.23
C GLU A 134 -23.06 -1.28 -5.64
N ARG A 135 -22.84 -1.84 -4.46
CA ARG A 135 -23.84 -2.65 -3.76
C ARG A 135 -25.10 -1.86 -3.40
N TYR A 136 -24.93 -0.63 -2.95
CA TYR A 136 -26.07 0.28 -2.70
C TYR A 136 -26.89 0.54 -3.97
N LEU A 137 -26.22 0.80 -5.09
CA LEU A 137 -26.89 0.99 -6.38
C LEU A 137 -27.63 -0.27 -6.84
N ALA A 138 -27.04 -1.45 -6.67
CA ALA A 138 -27.67 -2.72 -7.02
C ALA A 138 -28.97 -2.94 -6.25
N LEU A 139 -29.00 -2.62 -4.96
CA LEU A 139 -30.20 -2.74 -4.13
C LEU A 139 -31.29 -1.71 -4.48
N ARG A 140 -30.87 -0.47 -4.80
CA ARG A 140 -31.84 0.61 -5.01
C ARG A 140 -32.42 0.68 -6.42
N LEU A 141 -31.62 0.32 -7.42
CA LEU A 141 -31.99 0.51 -8.84
C LEU A 141 -32.59 -0.74 -9.49
N HIS A 142 -32.48 -1.92 -8.86
CA HIS A 142 -33.05 -3.19 -9.34
C HIS A 142 -32.93 -3.36 -10.88
N LEU A 143 -34.00 -3.10 -11.61
CA LEU A 143 -34.08 -3.30 -13.07
C LEU A 143 -33.23 -2.31 -13.89
N ARG A 144 -32.86 -1.15 -13.35
CA ARG A 144 -32.03 -0.14 -14.04
C ARG A 144 -30.53 -0.30 -13.79
N TYR A 145 -30.16 -1.20 -12.88
CA TYR A 145 -28.77 -1.40 -12.48
C TYR A 145 -27.88 -1.82 -13.66
N GLU A 146 -28.30 -2.80 -14.47
CA GLU A 146 -27.51 -3.33 -15.58
C GLU A 146 -27.19 -2.28 -16.65
N GLY A 147 -28.08 -1.30 -16.86
CA GLY A 147 -27.84 -0.20 -17.79
C GLY A 147 -26.86 0.87 -17.26
N LEU A 148 -26.73 0.99 -15.93
CA LEU A 148 -25.89 2.00 -15.29
C LEU A 148 -24.50 1.47 -14.90
N VAL A 149 -24.42 0.26 -14.39
CA VAL A 149 -23.17 -0.34 -13.91
C VAL A 149 -22.66 -1.33 -14.96
N THR A 150 -21.78 -0.85 -15.81
CA THR A 150 -21.16 -1.67 -16.87
C THR A 150 -19.69 -1.95 -16.55
N VAL A 151 -19.16 -3.07 -17.02
CA VAL A 151 -17.75 -3.47 -16.93
C VAL A 151 -16.82 -2.33 -17.34
N ARG A 152 -17.12 -1.64 -18.45
CA ARG A 152 -16.30 -0.53 -18.95
C ARG A 152 -16.24 0.64 -17.98
N ARG A 153 -17.38 1.01 -17.36
CA ARG A 153 -17.42 2.09 -16.35
C ARG A 153 -16.66 1.73 -15.09
N ILE A 154 -16.77 0.49 -14.63
CA ILE A 154 -16.03 0.01 -13.46
C ILE A 154 -14.53 0.01 -13.72
N LEU A 155 -14.08 -0.42 -14.91
CA LEU A 155 -12.65 -0.35 -15.27
C LEU A 155 -12.13 1.10 -15.29
N LEU A 156 -12.93 2.04 -15.81
CA LEU A 156 -12.57 3.46 -15.79
C LEU A 156 -12.47 4.00 -14.37
N VAL A 157 -13.39 3.63 -13.48
CA VAL A 157 -13.35 4.00 -12.06
C VAL A 157 -12.10 3.42 -11.39
N ALA A 158 -11.80 2.15 -11.62
CA ALA A 158 -10.59 1.51 -11.08
C ALA A 158 -9.31 2.20 -11.55
N MET A 159 -9.18 2.49 -12.85
CA MET A 159 -8.04 3.24 -13.39
C MET A 159 -7.93 4.65 -12.79
N LEU A 160 -9.04 5.34 -12.61
CA LEU A 160 -9.08 6.67 -12.00
C LEU A 160 -8.61 6.62 -10.55
N ILE A 161 -9.04 5.62 -9.77
CA ILE A 161 -8.60 5.41 -8.39
C ILE A 161 -7.08 5.25 -8.32
N TRP A 162 -6.50 4.40 -9.16
CA TRP A 162 -5.05 4.19 -9.22
C TRP A 162 -4.31 5.48 -9.60
N PHE A 163 -4.75 6.14 -10.67
CA PHE A 163 -4.13 7.37 -11.14
C PHE A 163 -4.15 8.49 -10.09
N LEU A 164 -5.29 8.71 -9.44
CA LEU A 164 -5.43 9.73 -8.40
C LEU A 164 -4.52 9.45 -7.21
N ASN A 165 -4.44 8.20 -6.73
CA ASN A 165 -3.60 7.87 -5.58
C ASN A 165 -2.10 8.01 -5.91
N ILE A 166 -1.67 7.60 -7.10
CA ILE A 166 -0.28 7.79 -7.55
C ILE A 166 0.02 9.30 -7.67
N ALA A 167 -0.87 10.08 -8.29
CA ALA A 167 -0.67 11.51 -8.47
C ALA A 167 -0.60 12.25 -7.12
N LEU A 168 -1.51 11.94 -6.19
CA LEU A 168 -1.53 12.55 -4.85
C LEU A 168 -0.25 12.21 -4.05
N THR A 169 0.22 10.99 -4.13
CA THR A 169 1.45 10.58 -3.43
C THR A 169 2.70 11.20 -4.07
N SER A 170 2.68 11.46 -5.38
CA SER A 170 3.80 12.12 -6.07
C SER A 170 3.91 13.62 -5.78
N LEU A 171 2.87 14.24 -5.23
CA LEU A 171 2.83 15.66 -4.87
C LEU A 171 3.26 15.91 -3.41
N GLN A 172 3.47 14.87 -2.61
CA GLN A 172 3.97 14.95 -1.22
C GLN A 172 5.49 14.88 -1.16
#